data_1d8a41aa2874dc80f7aea5ff6bfd983e
#
_entry.id   1d8a41aa2874dc80f7aea5ff6bfd983e
#
_cell.length_a   1.000
_cell.length_b   1.000
_cell.length_c   1.000
_cell.angle_alpha   90.00
_cell.angle_beta   90.00
_cell.angle_gamma   90.00
#
_symmetry.space_group_name_H-M   'P 1'
#
loop_
_entity.id
_entity.type
_entity.pdbx_description
1 polymer ?
#
loop_
_entity_poly.entity_id
_entity_poly.type
_entity_poly.pdbx_seq_one_letter_code
_entity_poly.pdbx_strand_id
1 'polypeptide(L)'
;MFRSFAVLVAVSLVLSGTKNASGFAYIFAGETNGLDVVSHPQGYVGTGGTLVVTLGINPSTTNASQMVVSAQNVVRTINSKAVTTGNLEFVSLSGQVDFESTLLHEVGHSLGLAHVNAATESALPSSQRNYTKATNGANNSFDLNAGADGIIGSADDIRGDDDNLNWFKTADNNPFTLASVVDSTTYSRDLADLPSGDLFSTNGDRTVANQLFSLANTEAVMQQGQFFNELQRTLTADDVAGIRYAESGLDEIAGTADDYVLELRYAGITTNADIVINDSTGGFAFSRNSGQFISGGPGHIRMINQGVFFDPGANWHFNQQSNAVPEPSAALLLLAGSSILAVRRRRTG
;
A
#
# COMPACT_ATOMS: atom_id res chain seq x y z
N MET A 1 9.32 40.75 -61.24
CA MET A 1 9.01 41.03 -59.83
C MET A 1 8.11 39.91 -59.33
N PHE A 2 8.72 38.82 -58.86
CA PHE A 2 7.97 37.67 -58.32
C PHE A 2 8.07 37.71 -56.78
N ARG A 3 6.93 37.86 -56.11
CA ARG A 3 6.84 37.77 -54.66
C ARG A 3 6.52 36.30 -54.27
N SER A 4 7.48 35.65 -53.66
CA SER A 4 7.30 34.36 -53.02
C SER A 4 6.54 34.53 -51.71
N PHE A 5 5.37 33.90 -51.60
CA PHE A 5 4.65 33.73 -50.36
C PHE A 5 5.14 32.44 -49.70
N ALA A 6 5.80 32.55 -48.56
CA ALA A 6 6.09 31.41 -47.68
C ALA A 6 4.86 31.12 -46.83
N VAL A 7 4.25 29.98 -47.03
CA VAL A 7 3.18 29.48 -46.14
C VAL A 7 3.85 28.75 -44.99
N LEU A 8 3.73 29.34 -43.80
CA LEU A 8 4.17 28.70 -42.54
C LEU A 8 3.08 27.73 -42.09
N VAL A 9 3.30 26.45 -42.30
CA VAL A 9 2.43 25.39 -41.71
C VAL A 9 2.87 25.15 -40.27
N ALA A 10 2.11 25.68 -39.31
CA ALA A 10 2.27 25.35 -37.93
C ALA A 10 1.70 23.94 -37.69
N VAL A 11 2.57 22.94 -37.53
CA VAL A 11 2.19 21.61 -37.07
C VAL A 11 2.01 21.71 -35.56
N SER A 12 0.76 21.82 -35.11
CA SER A 12 0.43 21.65 -33.70
C SER A 12 0.57 20.16 -33.36
N LEU A 13 1.67 19.83 -32.71
CA LEU A 13 1.86 18.52 -32.10
C LEU A 13 0.90 18.45 -30.89
N VAL A 14 -0.26 17.85 -31.09
CA VAL A 14 -1.11 17.46 -29.96
C VAL A 14 -0.44 16.26 -29.33
N LEU A 15 0.34 16.52 -28.29
CA LEU A 15 0.75 15.49 -27.34
C LEU A 15 -0.52 15.02 -26.63
N SER A 16 -1.15 13.96 -27.15
CA SER A 16 -2.11 13.18 -26.41
C SER A 16 -1.33 12.51 -25.26
N GLY A 17 -1.31 13.14 -24.11
CA GLY A 17 -0.79 12.55 -22.89
C GLY A 17 -1.53 11.22 -22.66
N THR A 18 -0.80 10.13 -22.66
CA THR A 18 -1.30 8.83 -22.23
C THR A 18 -1.69 8.96 -20.77
N LYS A 19 -2.97 8.82 -20.48
CA LYS A 19 -3.48 8.82 -19.11
C LYS A 19 -3.10 7.48 -18.49
N ASN A 20 -2.28 7.52 -17.48
CA ASN A 20 -1.85 6.34 -16.75
C ASN A 20 -2.75 6.16 -15.54
N ALA A 21 -3.28 4.97 -15.35
CA ALA A 21 -4.10 4.64 -14.20
C ALA A 21 -3.25 3.98 -13.11
N SER A 22 -3.67 4.16 -11.91
CA SER A 22 -3.03 3.64 -10.73
C SER A 22 -4.07 3.12 -9.75
N GLY A 23 -3.70 2.10 -8.99
CA GLY A 23 -4.63 1.53 -8.05
C GLY A 23 -3.95 0.68 -7.01
N PHE A 24 -4.64 0.52 -5.92
CA PHE A 24 -4.37 -0.43 -4.86
C PHE A 24 -5.37 -1.59 -4.96
N ALA A 25 -5.07 -2.72 -4.34
CA ALA A 25 -5.95 -3.88 -4.30
C ALA A 25 -6.19 -4.35 -2.87
N TYR A 26 -7.30 -5.06 -2.67
CA TYR A 26 -7.62 -5.73 -1.40
C TYR A 26 -7.51 -7.24 -1.54
N ILE A 27 -7.11 -7.91 -0.45
CA ILE A 27 -7.13 -9.37 -0.37
C ILE A 27 -8.58 -9.88 -0.40
N PHE A 28 -8.75 -11.14 -0.78
CA PHE A 28 -10.02 -11.83 -1.01
C PHE A 28 -10.77 -11.44 -2.29
N ALA A 29 -10.17 -10.66 -3.19
CA ALA A 29 -10.68 -10.49 -4.52
C ALA A 29 -10.79 -11.84 -5.24
N GLY A 30 -11.80 -12.01 -6.06
CA GLY A 30 -12.00 -13.27 -6.78
C GLY A 30 -12.28 -14.49 -5.90
N GLU A 31 -11.66 -14.58 -4.73
CA GLU A 31 -11.89 -15.63 -3.73
C GLU A 31 -13.33 -15.62 -3.17
N THR A 32 -14.05 -14.55 -3.40
CA THR A 32 -15.45 -14.36 -2.99
C THR A 32 -16.45 -14.53 -4.13
N ASN A 33 -16.18 -15.44 -5.05
CA ASN A 33 -17.00 -15.72 -6.24
C ASN A 33 -17.04 -14.56 -7.26
N GLY A 34 -15.91 -13.92 -7.49
CA GLY A 34 -15.80 -12.80 -8.44
C GLY A 34 -16.46 -11.52 -7.94
N LEU A 35 -16.65 -11.38 -6.64
CA LEU A 35 -17.12 -10.13 -6.04
C LEU A 35 -15.93 -9.22 -5.74
N ASP A 36 -16.04 -7.99 -6.14
CA ASP A 36 -15.21 -6.90 -5.62
C ASP A 36 -15.46 -6.74 -4.14
N VAL A 37 -14.40 -6.68 -3.35
CA VAL A 37 -14.54 -6.48 -1.92
C VAL A 37 -13.62 -5.37 -1.42
N VAL A 38 -14.04 -4.68 -0.38
CA VAL A 38 -13.19 -3.82 0.45
C VAL A 38 -12.86 -4.60 1.71
N SER A 39 -11.57 -4.82 1.94
CA SER A 39 -11.09 -5.52 3.14
C SER A 39 -10.75 -4.52 4.23
N HIS A 40 -11.38 -4.69 5.38
CA HIS A 40 -11.16 -3.85 6.56
C HIS A 40 -10.31 -4.58 7.61
N PRO A 41 -9.54 -3.85 8.42
CA PRO A 41 -8.81 -4.44 9.53
C PRO A 41 -9.73 -5.15 10.53
N GLN A 42 -9.15 -6.03 11.33
CA GLN A 42 -9.84 -6.74 12.41
C GLN A 42 -10.57 -5.76 13.35
N GLY A 43 -11.78 -6.11 13.73
CA GLY A 43 -12.60 -5.34 14.66
C GLY A 43 -13.56 -4.35 14.00
N TYR A 44 -13.41 -4.02 12.73
CA TYR A 44 -14.39 -3.16 12.05
C TYR A 44 -15.75 -3.89 11.88
N VAL A 45 -16.83 -3.19 12.22
CA VAL A 45 -18.20 -3.73 12.21
C VAL A 45 -19.20 -2.80 11.50
N GLY A 46 -18.72 -1.85 10.70
CA GLY A 46 -19.58 -0.87 10.00
C GLY A 46 -19.96 0.33 10.87
N THR A 47 -19.15 0.65 11.87
CA THR A 47 -19.35 1.82 12.73
C THR A 47 -18.11 2.68 12.75
N GLY A 48 -18.29 3.98 12.72
CA GLY A 48 -17.21 4.95 12.72
C GLY A 48 -16.50 5.08 14.07
N GLY A 49 -15.44 5.89 14.05
CA GLY A 49 -14.61 6.18 15.21
C GLY A 49 -13.18 5.68 15.07
N THR A 50 -12.46 5.47 16.17
CA THR A 50 -11.10 4.93 16.14
C THR A 50 -11.15 3.42 16.19
N LEU A 51 -10.62 2.78 15.14
CA LEU A 51 -10.42 1.33 15.09
C LEU A 51 -8.99 1.01 15.55
N VAL A 52 -8.88 0.43 16.74
CA VAL A 52 -7.58 0.02 17.30
C VAL A 52 -7.29 -1.42 16.90
N VAL A 53 -6.12 -1.62 16.26
CA VAL A 53 -5.57 -2.94 15.93
C VAL A 53 -4.22 -3.08 16.61
N THR A 54 -3.93 -4.24 17.18
CA THR A 54 -2.71 -4.48 17.93
C THR A 54 -1.74 -5.40 17.20
N LEU A 55 -0.45 -5.06 17.23
CA LEU A 55 0.65 -5.86 16.67
C LEU A 55 1.52 -6.38 17.82
N GLY A 56 1.60 -7.70 17.95
CA GLY A 56 2.43 -8.38 18.95
C GLY A 56 3.51 -9.25 18.33
N ILE A 57 4.52 -9.59 19.13
CA ILE A 57 5.56 -10.56 18.76
C ILE A 57 5.39 -11.77 19.64
N ASN A 58 5.25 -12.96 19.04
CA ASN A 58 5.18 -14.20 19.79
C ASN A 58 6.47 -14.39 20.62
N PRO A 59 6.39 -14.57 21.95
CA PRO A 59 7.58 -14.74 22.78
C PRO A 59 8.42 -15.98 22.45
N SER A 60 7.86 -16.95 21.74
CA SER A 60 8.60 -18.12 21.26
C SER A 60 9.36 -17.92 19.95
N THR A 61 9.20 -16.73 19.32
CA THR A 61 9.90 -16.39 18.07
C THR A 61 11.40 -16.28 18.31
N THR A 62 12.21 -16.88 17.46
CA THR A 62 13.67 -16.99 17.60
C THR A 62 14.36 -15.65 17.79
N ASN A 63 13.90 -14.61 17.07
CA ASN A 63 14.50 -13.28 17.06
C ASN A 63 13.59 -12.21 17.72
N ALA A 64 12.71 -12.61 18.63
CA ALA A 64 11.67 -11.73 19.18
C ALA A 64 12.20 -10.37 19.67
N SER A 65 13.30 -10.35 20.42
CA SER A 65 13.89 -9.11 20.95
C SER A 65 14.49 -8.19 19.87
N GLN A 66 14.97 -8.75 18.77
CA GLN A 66 15.54 -8.00 17.65
C GLN A 66 14.46 -7.36 16.78
N MET A 67 13.26 -7.94 16.75
CA MET A 67 12.12 -7.45 15.97
C MET A 67 11.42 -6.23 16.58
N VAL A 68 11.66 -5.93 17.87
CA VAL A 68 10.90 -4.92 18.63
C VAL A 68 10.95 -3.54 17.98
N VAL A 69 12.13 -3.06 17.63
CA VAL A 69 12.30 -1.72 17.05
C VAL A 69 11.60 -1.64 15.70
N SER A 70 11.79 -2.65 14.85
CA SER A 70 11.12 -2.73 13.53
C SER A 70 9.58 -2.75 13.69
N ALA A 71 9.04 -3.53 14.62
CA ALA A 71 7.60 -3.57 14.86
C ALA A 71 7.06 -2.20 15.34
N GLN A 72 7.78 -1.51 16.23
CA GLN A 72 7.40 -0.16 16.65
C GLN A 72 7.50 0.86 15.52
N ASN A 73 8.49 0.73 14.62
CA ASN A 73 8.63 1.60 13.46
C ASN A 73 7.48 1.39 12.48
N VAL A 74 7.12 0.15 12.16
CA VAL A 74 5.98 -0.19 11.30
C VAL A 74 4.68 0.39 11.85
N VAL A 75 4.43 0.25 13.16
CA VAL A 75 3.28 0.87 13.82
C VAL A 75 3.25 2.39 13.59
N ARG A 76 4.38 3.08 13.75
CA ARG A 76 4.47 4.52 13.52
C ARG A 76 4.24 4.88 12.05
N THR A 77 4.85 4.12 11.12
CA THR A 77 4.70 4.33 9.68
C THR A 77 3.25 4.23 9.24
N ILE A 78 2.56 3.15 9.62
CA ILE A 78 1.14 2.96 9.31
C ILE A 78 0.28 4.08 9.92
N ASN A 79 0.47 4.43 11.18
CA ASN A 79 -0.33 5.47 11.83
C ASN A 79 -0.10 6.87 11.25
N SER A 80 1.10 7.15 10.76
CA SER A 80 1.40 8.44 10.16
C SER A 80 0.65 8.66 8.85
N LYS A 81 0.42 7.58 8.08
CA LYS A 81 -0.12 7.62 6.71
C LYS A 81 0.56 8.70 5.86
N ALA A 82 1.84 8.91 6.13
CA ALA A 82 2.64 9.90 5.41
C ALA A 82 3.04 9.32 4.05
N VAL A 83 2.72 10.07 3.00
CA VAL A 83 3.10 9.71 1.64
C VAL A 83 4.54 10.12 1.38
N THR A 84 5.33 9.19 0.85
CA THR A 84 6.72 9.43 0.47
C THR A 84 6.97 9.00 -0.97
N THR A 85 7.91 9.67 -1.61
CA THR A 85 8.54 9.27 -2.88
C THR A 85 10.03 9.07 -2.62
N GLY A 86 10.70 8.26 -3.44
CA GLY A 86 12.10 7.90 -3.19
C GLY A 86 12.26 7.04 -1.92
N ASN A 87 11.26 6.21 -1.64
CA ASN A 87 11.21 5.36 -0.44
C ASN A 87 12.09 4.10 -0.53
N LEU A 88 12.75 3.89 -1.67
CA LEU A 88 13.75 2.83 -1.85
C LEU A 88 15.14 3.38 -1.58
N GLU A 89 15.79 2.88 -0.55
CA GLU A 89 17.18 3.19 -0.24
C GLU A 89 18.03 1.95 -0.48
N PHE A 90 19.06 2.08 -1.32
CA PHE A 90 19.98 0.99 -1.61
C PHE A 90 21.20 1.09 -0.72
N VAL A 91 21.33 0.15 0.20
CA VAL A 91 22.38 0.10 1.22
C VAL A 91 23.08 -1.25 1.20
N SER A 92 24.34 -1.27 1.62
CA SER A 92 25.05 -2.54 1.74
C SER A 92 24.66 -3.25 3.05
N LEU A 93 23.74 -4.20 2.95
CA LEU A 93 23.33 -5.05 4.07
C LEU A 93 24.06 -6.41 4.09
N SER A 94 25.20 -6.52 3.40
CA SER A 94 25.99 -7.77 3.33
C SER A 94 25.17 -8.98 2.85
N GLY A 95 24.24 -8.76 1.90
CA GLY A 95 23.36 -9.80 1.37
C GLY A 95 22.21 -10.19 2.31
N GLN A 96 21.88 -9.33 3.27
CA GLN A 96 20.71 -9.49 4.11
C GLN A 96 19.46 -8.85 3.48
N VAL A 97 18.30 -9.31 3.92
CA VAL A 97 16.99 -8.68 3.62
C VAL A 97 16.53 -7.88 4.82
N ASP A 98 16.00 -6.70 4.57
CA ASP A 98 15.54 -5.82 5.65
C ASP A 98 14.23 -6.34 6.27
N PHE A 99 14.30 -6.69 7.54
CA PHE A 99 13.15 -7.20 8.28
C PHE A 99 12.03 -6.16 8.41
N GLU A 100 12.36 -4.88 8.64
CA GLU A 100 11.37 -3.82 8.82
C GLU A 100 10.55 -3.57 7.54
N SER A 101 11.22 -3.58 6.38
CA SER A 101 10.55 -3.43 5.08
C SER A 101 9.61 -4.61 4.81
N THR A 102 10.09 -5.83 5.03
CA THR A 102 9.24 -7.02 4.87
C THR A 102 8.08 -7.04 5.88
N LEU A 103 8.31 -6.64 7.13
CA LEU A 103 7.26 -6.55 8.12
C LEU A 103 6.20 -5.50 7.75
N LEU A 104 6.60 -4.36 7.20
CA LEU A 104 5.68 -3.33 6.74
C LEU A 104 4.76 -3.86 5.64
N HIS A 105 5.31 -4.60 4.67
CA HIS A 105 4.58 -5.28 3.61
C HIS A 105 3.58 -6.31 4.17
N GLU A 106 4.02 -7.23 5.01
CA GLU A 106 3.19 -8.29 5.57
C GLU A 106 2.09 -7.76 6.50
N VAL A 107 2.36 -6.66 7.22
CA VAL A 107 1.34 -5.95 7.99
C VAL A 107 0.32 -5.29 7.05
N GLY A 108 0.73 -4.77 5.90
CA GLY A 108 -0.18 -4.30 4.86
C GLY A 108 -1.22 -5.35 4.46
N HIS A 109 -0.80 -6.59 4.23
CA HIS A 109 -1.71 -7.71 4.00
C HIS A 109 -2.64 -7.97 5.18
N SER A 110 -2.13 -7.90 6.40
CA SER A 110 -2.94 -8.06 7.60
C SER A 110 -3.94 -6.91 7.82
N LEU A 111 -3.73 -5.78 7.18
CA LEU A 111 -4.68 -4.65 7.16
C LEU A 111 -5.67 -4.71 5.98
N GLY A 112 -5.56 -5.70 5.11
CA GLY A 112 -6.48 -5.94 4.00
C GLY A 112 -5.93 -5.65 2.62
N LEU A 113 -4.72 -5.12 2.49
CA LEU A 113 -4.12 -4.80 1.18
C LEU A 113 -3.59 -6.06 0.48
N ALA A 114 -3.66 -6.09 -0.85
CA ALA A 114 -3.11 -7.14 -1.69
C ALA A 114 -2.01 -6.62 -2.62
N HIS A 115 -1.29 -7.56 -3.26
CA HIS A 115 -0.47 -7.23 -4.41
C HIS A 115 -1.35 -6.84 -5.58
N VAL A 116 -0.99 -5.78 -6.28
CA VAL A 116 -1.80 -5.27 -7.38
C VAL A 116 -1.39 -5.79 -8.75
N ASN A 117 -0.19 -6.30 -8.89
CA ASN A 117 0.22 -7.10 -10.04
C ASN A 117 1.43 -7.98 -9.72
N ALA A 118 1.61 -9.03 -10.51
CA ALA A 118 2.73 -9.96 -10.39
C ALA A 118 3.72 -9.85 -11.57
N ALA A 119 3.68 -8.77 -12.33
CA ALA A 119 4.53 -8.63 -13.52
C ALA A 119 6.03 -8.66 -13.20
N THR A 120 6.43 -8.19 -12.01
CA THR A 120 7.83 -8.26 -11.55
C THR A 120 8.32 -9.67 -11.27
N GLU A 121 7.43 -10.61 -10.99
CA GLU A 121 7.74 -12.01 -10.70
C GLU A 121 8.08 -12.83 -11.94
N SER A 122 7.66 -12.34 -13.10
CA SER A 122 7.84 -13.04 -14.37
C SER A 122 9.30 -13.23 -14.78
N ALA A 123 10.25 -12.51 -14.16
CA ALA A 123 11.64 -12.39 -14.57
C ALA A 123 11.85 -11.83 -15.99
N LEU A 124 10.81 -11.32 -16.63
CA LEU A 124 10.91 -10.68 -17.94
C LEU A 124 11.55 -9.29 -17.85
N PRO A 125 12.17 -8.80 -18.93
CA PRO A 125 12.57 -7.41 -19.05
C PRO A 125 11.36 -6.48 -18.82
N SER A 126 11.57 -5.33 -18.20
CA SER A 126 10.51 -4.38 -17.85
C SER A 126 9.65 -3.94 -19.05
N SER A 127 10.22 -3.89 -20.26
CA SER A 127 9.50 -3.58 -21.48
C SER A 127 8.49 -4.65 -21.94
N GLN A 128 8.55 -5.83 -21.35
CA GLN A 128 7.69 -6.96 -21.65
C GLN A 128 6.72 -7.30 -20.51
N ARG A 129 6.74 -6.54 -19.42
CA ARG A 129 5.86 -6.76 -18.28
C ARG A 129 4.54 -6.01 -18.47
N ASN A 130 3.45 -6.70 -18.19
CA ASN A 130 2.13 -6.06 -18.08
C ASN A 130 1.86 -5.67 -16.62
N TYR A 131 1.53 -4.42 -16.40
CA TYR A 131 1.29 -3.88 -15.06
C TYR A 131 -0.18 -3.53 -14.82
N THR A 132 -1.10 -4.01 -15.67
CA THR A 132 -2.28 -3.20 -15.78
C THR A 132 -3.62 -3.85 -15.81
N LYS A 133 -3.76 -5.06 -16.30
CA LYS A 133 -5.12 -5.54 -16.58
C LYS A 133 -5.62 -6.43 -15.47
N ALA A 134 -6.60 -5.91 -14.74
CA ALA A 134 -7.50 -6.72 -13.95
C ALA A 134 -8.62 -7.25 -14.84
N THR A 135 -8.98 -8.51 -14.67
CA THR A 135 -10.21 -9.10 -15.19
C THR A 135 -10.91 -9.85 -14.09
N ASN A 136 -12.19 -10.09 -14.26
CA ASN A 136 -12.96 -10.86 -13.31
C ASN A 136 -12.32 -12.24 -13.11
N GLY A 137 -11.78 -12.48 -11.92
CA GLY A 137 -11.32 -13.78 -11.48
C GLY A 137 -12.51 -14.71 -11.30
N ALA A 138 -12.41 -15.89 -11.86
CA ALA A 138 -13.53 -16.84 -11.82
C ALA A 138 -13.25 -18.04 -10.93
N ASN A 139 -12.05 -18.18 -10.40
CA ASN A 139 -11.59 -19.46 -9.82
C ASN A 139 -11.09 -19.40 -8.38
N ASN A 140 -11.20 -18.24 -7.73
CA ASN A 140 -10.75 -18.04 -6.33
C ASN A 140 -9.26 -18.34 -6.13
N SER A 141 -8.45 -18.14 -7.15
CA SER A 141 -7.02 -18.30 -7.09
C SER A 141 -6.32 -17.13 -7.77
N PHE A 142 -5.08 -16.92 -7.42
CA PHE A 142 -4.20 -15.93 -8.06
C PHE A 142 -3.85 -16.41 -9.47
N ASP A 143 -4.76 -16.22 -10.41
CA ASP A 143 -4.55 -16.62 -11.79
C ASP A 143 -4.06 -15.44 -12.62
N LEU A 144 -2.85 -15.59 -13.11
CA LEU A 144 -2.38 -14.80 -14.23
C LEU A 144 -2.83 -15.50 -15.51
N ASN A 145 -3.65 -14.83 -16.31
CA ASN A 145 -3.89 -15.27 -17.67
C ASN A 145 -2.74 -14.75 -18.53
N ALA A 146 -1.93 -15.68 -19.01
CA ALA A 146 -0.71 -15.39 -19.76
C ALA A 146 -0.95 -14.78 -21.17
N GLY A 147 -2.16 -14.32 -21.46
CA GLY A 147 -2.46 -13.67 -22.71
C GLY A 147 -2.26 -14.56 -23.96
N ALA A 148 -2.11 -13.92 -25.11
CA ALA A 148 -1.96 -14.62 -26.39
C ALA A 148 -0.54 -15.19 -26.59
N ASP A 149 0.47 -14.60 -25.99
CA ASP A 149 1.85 -15.07 -26.10
C ASP A 149 2.18 -16.23 -25.15
N GLY A 150 1.32 -16.51 -24.19
CA GLY A 150 1.49 -17.58 -23.21
C GLY A 150 2.59 -17.36 -22.17
N ILE A 151 3.04 -16.11 -21.99
CA ILE A 151 4.12 -15.73 -21.09
C ILE A 151 3.55 -14.87 -19.96
N ILE A 152 3.51 -15.40 -18.74
CA ILE A 152 3.09 -14.66 -17.56
C ILE A 152 4.00 -13.44 -17.32
N GLY A 153 3.40 -12.27 -17.10
CA GLY A 153 4.11 -11.01 -16.89
C GLY A 153 4.48 -10.28 -18.17
N SER A 154 3.93 -10.68 -19.32
CA SER A 154 4.11 -9.98 -20.59
C SER A 154 3.09 -8.87 -20.80
N ALA A 155 3.19 -8.15 -21.94
CA ALA A 155 2.34 -6.99 -22.21
C ALA A 155 0.87 -7.31 -22.50
N ASP A 156 0.54 -8.57 -22.76
CA ASP A 156 -0.83 -9.02 -23.05
C ASP A 156 -1.48 -9.85 -21.94
N ASP A 157 -0.81 -9.93 -20.78
CA ASP A 157 -1.34 -10.61 -19.60
C ASP A 157 -2.63 -9.96 -19.10
N ILE A 158 -3.48 -10.80 -18.59
CA ILE A 158 -4.70 -10.40 -17.88
C ILE A 158 -4.67 -11.08 -16.53
N ARG A 159 -4.69 -10.31 -15.44
CA ARG A 159 -4.86 -10.88 -14.08
C ARG A 159 -6.32 -11.23 -13.87
N GLY A 160 -6.58 -12.50 -13.61
CA GLY A 160 -7.93 -13.02 -13.51
C GLY A 160 -8.60 -12.83 -12.15
N ASP A 161 -7.84 -12.48 -11.13
CA ASP A 161 -8.27 -12.38 -9.73
C ASP A 161 -8.17 -10.97 -9.14
N ASP A 162 -7.91 -9.96 -9.98
CA ASP A 162 -7.76 -8.58 -9.56
C ASP A 162 -9.08 -7.79 -9.57
N ASP A 163 -10.15 -8.42 -9.22
CA ASP A 163 -11.46 -7.77 -9.15
C ASP A 163 -11.51 -6.63 -8.14
N ASN A 164 -10.60 -6.65 -7.16
CA ASN A 164 -10.50 -5.62 -6.13
C ASN A 164 -9.53 -4.49 -6.46
N LEU A 165 -9.05 -4.41 -7.67
CA LEU A 165 -8.18 -3.34 -8.06
C LEU A 165 -8.95 -2.03 -8.10
N ASN A 166 -8.48 -1.05 -7.36
CA ASN A 166 -9.03 0.29 -7.32
C ASN A 166 -8.07 1.24 -8.00
N TRP A 167 -8.57 2.10 -8.87
CA TRP A 167 -7.79 3.09 -9.59
C TRP A 167 -8.37 4.49 -9.43
N PHE A 168 -7.51 5.47 -9.55
CA PHE A 168 -7.86 6.87 -9.43
C PHE A 168 -8.63 7.34 -10.68
N LYS A 169 -9.87 7.81 -10.52
CA LYS A 169 -10.75 8.24 -11.64
C LYS A 169 -10.30 9.51 -12.32
N THR A 170 -9.60 10.37 -11.62
CA THR A 170 -9.28 11.70 -12.10
C THR A 170 -7.96 11.75 -12.86
N ALA A 171 -7.88 12.70 -13.70
CA ALA A 171 -7.06 13.04 -14.85
C ALA A 171 -5.73 12.36 -15.09
N ASP A 172 -4.95 11.96 -14.11
CA ASP A 172 -3.58 11.47 -14.33
C ASP A 172 -3.30 10.10 -13.74
N ASN A 173 -4.24 9.52 -13.00
CA ASN A 173 -4.12 8.16 -12.43
C ASN A 173 -2.68 7.84 -11.96
N ASN A 174 -2.05 8.79 -11.28
CA ASN A 174 -0.69 8.66 -10.81
C ASN A 174 -0.68 7.98 -9.43
N PRO A 175 -0.12 6.75 -9.27
CA PRO A 175 -0.08 6.01 -8.02
C PRO A 175 0.68 6.72 -6.91
N PHE A 176 1.49 7.67 -7.28
CA PHE A 176 2.32 8.42 -6.34
C PHE A 176 1.70 9.76 -5.94
N THR A 177 0.46 10.03 -6.37
CA THR A 177 -0.32 11.20 -5.99
C THR A 177 -1.56 10.77 -5.22
N LEU A 178 -1.66 11.17 -3.97
CA LEU A 178 -2.82 10.90 -3.14
C LEU A 178 -3.90 11.94 -3.39
N ALA A 179 -5.14 11.49 -3.64
CA ALA A 179 -6.29 12.37 -3.70
C ALA A 179 -6.53 13.06 -2.34
N SER A 180 -7.06 14.28 -2.36
CA SER A 180 -7.44 14.98 -1.13
C SER A 180 -8.59 14.29 -0.39
N VAL A 181 -9.48 13.64 -1.13
CA VAL A 181 -10.52 12.75 -0.65
C VAL A 181 -10.23 11.38 -1.26
N VAL A 182 -10.25 10.33 -0.46
CA VAL A 182 -9.99 8.96 -0.88
C VAL A 182 -11.22 8.13 -0.58
N ASP A 183 -12.05 7.95 -1.60
CA ASP A 183 -13.32 7.25 -1.52
C ASP A 183 -13.83 6.87 -2.93
N SER A 184 -15.02 6.31 -3.04
CA SER A 184 -15.62 5.89 -4.32
C SER A 184 -15.91 7.04 -5.29
N THR A 185 -15.84 8.30 -4.86
CA THR A 185 -15.96 9.45 -5.77
C THR A 185 -14.67 9.74 -6.53
N THR A 186 -13.53 9.33 -5.98
CA THR A 186 -12.19 9.57 -6.52
C THR A 186 -11.51 8.33 -7.03
N TYR A 187 -11.85 7.15 -6.52
CA TYR A 187 -11.35 5.85 -6.97
C TYR A 187 -12.48 4.99 -7.52
N SER A 188 -12.16 4.05 -8.39
CA SER A 188 -13.13 3.14 -9.01
C SER A 188 -12.59 1.72 -9.09
N ARG A 189 -13.50 0.76 -9.07
CA ARG A 189 -13.28 -0.65 -9.42
C ARG A 189 -13.97 -1.03 -10.73
N ASP A 190 -14.74 -0.11 -11.32
CA ASP A 190 -15.48 -0.38 -12.55
C ASP A 190 -14.54 -0.40 -13.76
N LEU A 191 -14.53 -1.51 -14.48
CA LEU A 191 -13.74 -1.67 -15.71
C LEU A 191 -14.05 -0.60 -16.75
N ALA A 192 -15.24 -0.01 -16.74
CA ALA A 192 -15.61 1.08 -17.64
C ALA A 192 -14.82 2.37 -17.34
N ASP A 193 -14.34 2.54 -16.12
CA ASP A 193 -13.51 3.68 -15.72
C ASP A 193 -12.01 3.44 -15.99
N LEU A 194 -11.61 2.25 -16.44
CA LEU A 194 -10.22 1.95 -16.77
C LEU A 194 -9.74 2.82 -17.93
N PRO A 195 -8.59 3.47 -17.79
CA PRO A 195 -7.96 4.14 -18.92
C PRO A 195 -7.63 3.14 -20.03
N SER A 196 -7.80 3.57 -21.28
CA SER A 196 -7.39 2.76 -22.43
C SER A 196 -5.87 2.72 -22.57
N GLY A 197 -5.31 1.55 -22.84
CA GLY A 197 -3.90 1.36 -23.18
C GLY A 197 -3.16 0.36 -22.29
N ASP A 198 -2.03 -0.11 -22.81
CA ASP A 198 -1.22 -1.15 -22.17
C ASP A 198 -0.20 -0.62 -21.15
N LEU A 199 -0.06 0.70 -21.01
CA LEU A 199 0.87 1.37 -20.09
C LEU A 199 0.18 1.89 -18.81
N PHE A 200 -0.79 1.20 -18.38
CA PHE A 200 -1.54 1.55 -17.21
C PHE A 200 -0.95 0.80 -16.02
N SER A 201 -0.39 1.52 -15.10
CA SER A 201 0.11 0.93 -13.87
C SER A 201 -0.97 0.91 -12.82
N THR A 202 -1.17 -0.23 -12.25
CA THR A 202 -2.10 -0.44 -11.16
C THR A 202 -1.41 -0.34 -9.81
N ASN A 203 -0.09 -0.43 -9.80
CA ASN A 203 0.68 -0.26 -8.59
C ASN A 203 1.91 0.61 -8.82
N GLY A 204 2.52 0.99 -7.74
CA GLY A 204 3.73 1.76 -7.76
C GLY A 204 4.99 0.94 -7.96
N ASP A 205 5.10 0.13 -9.02
CA ASP A 205 6.37 -0.53 -9.39
C ASP A 205 7.45 0.51 -9.71
N ARG A 206 8.68 0.26 -9.25
CA ARG A 206 9.81 1.20 -9.44
C ARG A 206 10.11 1.50 -10.92
N THR A 207 9.88 0.54 -11.80
CA THR A 207 10.10 0.73 -13.22
C THR A 207 9.09 1.72 -13.77
N VAL A 208 7.83 1.57 -13.40
CA VAL A 208 6.74 2.47 -13.75
C VAL A 208 6.94 3.84 -13.13
N ALA A 209 7.28 3.90 -11.84
CA ALA A 209 7.58 5.15 -11.14
C ALA A 209 8.65 5.96 -11.88
N ASN A 210 9.73 5.31 -12.27
CA ASN A 210 10.83 5.96 -12.96
C ASN A 210 10.49 6.33 -14.40
N GLN A 211 9.90 5.40 -15.16
CA GLN A 211 9.70 5.59 -16.61
C GLN A 211 8.52 6.53 -16.93
N LEU A 212 7.42 6.43 -16.18
CA LEU A 212 6.21 7.19 -16.49
C LEU A 212 6.12 8.49 -15.67
N PHE A 213 6.66 8.51 -14.45
CA PHE A 213 6.48 9.62 -13.53
C PHE A 213 7.79 10.34 -13.17
N SER A 214 8.94 9.85 -13.66
CA SER A 214 10.26 10.38 -13.34
C SER A 214 10.56 10.36 -11.82
N LEU A 215 9.99 9.41 -11.10
CA LEU A 215 10.16 9.20 -9.67
C LEU A 215 11.18 8.09 -9.44
N ALA A 216 12.46 8.43 -9.48
CA ALA A 216 13.51 7.46 -9.20
C ALA A 216 13.42 6.91 -7.76
N ASN A 217 13.77 5.64 -7.59
CA ASN A 217 13.80 4.96 -6.29
C ASN A 217 12.47 5.03 -5.52
N THR A 218 11.35 4.97 -6.23
CA THR A 218 10.01 4.99 -5.65
C THR A 218 9.27 3.72 -6.03
N GLU A 219 8.66 3.05 -5.03
CA GLU A 219 7.88 1.84 -5.24
C GLU A 219 6.86 1.69 -4.10
N ALA A 220 5.63 1.26 -4.41
CA ALA A 220 4.65 0.93 -3.38
C ALA A 220 5.14 -0.22 -2.50
N VAL A 221 4.84 -0.17 -1.22
CA VAL A 221 5.19 -1.24 -0.27
C VAL A 221 4.45 -2.54 -0.63
N MET A 222 3.21 -2.42 -1.13
CA MET A 222 2.41 -3.57 -1.54
C MET A 222 2.76 -4.09 -2.94
N GLN A 223 3.81 -3.57 -3.57
CA GLN A 223 4.44 -4.20 -4.72
C GLN A 223 5.05 -5.54 -4.30
N GLN A 224 4.85 -6.57 -5.10
CA GLN A 224 5.44 -7.86 -4.83
C GLN A 224 6.93 -7.87 -5.13
N GLY A 225 7.70 -8.39 -4.20
CA GLY A 225 9.12 -8.58 -4.31
C GLY A 225 9.92 -7.57 -3.50
N GLN A 226 10.77 -8.11 -2.64
CA GLN A 226 11.77 -7.37 -1.90
C GLN A 226 13.16 -7.92 -2.26
N PHE A 227 14.14 -7.01 -2.39
CA PHE A 227 15.47 -7.38 -2.81
C PHE A 227 16.49 -7.27 -1.66
N PHE A 228 17.60 -8.00 -1.80
CA PHE A 228 18.74 -7.85 -0.91
C PHE A 228 19.32 -6.43 -1.02
N ASN A 229 19.81 -5.92 0.11
CA ASN A 229 20.42 -4.59 0.19
C ASN A 229 19.48 -3.42 -0.13
N GLU A 230 18.20 -3.60 0.10
CA GLU A 230 17.17 -2.60 -0.13
C GLU A 230 16.38 -2.33 1.14
N LEU A 231 16.15 -1.05 1.43
CA LEU A 231 15.25 -0.59 2.49
C LEU A 231 14.02 0.06 1.86
N GLN A 232 12.83 -0.35 2.32
CA GLN A 232 11.54 0.22 1.92
C GLN A 232 10.67 0.36 3.17
N ARG A 233 10.91 1.40 3.95
CA ARG A 233 10.36 1.55 5.31
C ARG A 233 9.31 2.65 5.43
N THR A 234 8.85 3.21 4.31
CA THR A 234 7.82 4.26 4.28
C THR A 234 6.82 4.00 3.16
N LEU A 235 5.58 4.47 3.35
CA LEU A 235 4.47 4.24 2.45
C LEU A 235 4.47 5.21 1.27
N THR A 236 4.03 4.75 0.11
CA THR A 236 3.71 5.62 -1.03
C THR A 236 2.24 6.06 -0.99
N ALA A 237 1.85 6.87 -1.96
CA ALA A 237 0.46 7.31 -2.10
C ALA A 237 -0.50 6.13 -2.34
N ASP A 238 -0.06 5.12 -3.08
CA ASP A 238 -0.84 3.94 -3.39
C ASP A 238 -1.18 3.14 -2.12
N ASP A 239 -0.19 2.86 -1.30
CA ASP A 239 -0.37 2.15 -0.02
C ASP A 239 -1.31 2.93 0.92
N VAL A 240 -1.12 4.25 1.01
CA VAL A 240 -1.94 5.13 1.85
C VAL A 240 -3.36 5.24 1.30
N ALA A 241 -3.54 5.25 -0.03
CA ALA A 241 -4.86 5.27 -0.64
C ALA A 241 -5.67 4.03 -0.27
N GLY A 242 -5.07 2.83 -0.33
CA GLY A 242 -5.75 1.60 0.08
C GLY A 242 -6.20 1.63 1.54
N ILE A 243 -5.35 2.10 2.45
CA ILE A 243 -5.72 2.24 3.86
C ILE A 243 -6.87 3.24 4.03
N ARG A 244 -6.78 4.43 3.40
CA ARG A 244 -7.79 5.49 3.54
C ARG A 244 -9.11 5.17 2.87
N TYR A 245 -9.07 4.43 1.77
CA TYR A 245 -10.29 3.97 1.11
C TYR A 245 -11.08 3.01 2.01
N ALA A 246 -10.41 2.07 2.67
CA ALA A 246 -11.05 1.23 3.66
C ALA A 246 -11.62 2.05 4.83
N GLU A 247 -10.94 3.12 5.24
CA GLU A 247 -11.40 4.03 6.30
C GLU A 247 -12.69 4.79 5.93
N SER A 248 -13.07 4.90 4.65
CA SER A 248 -14.34 5.51 4.22
C SER A 248 -15.57 4.62 4.44
N GLY A 249 -15.43 3.53 5.16
CA GLY A 249 -16.56 2.77 5.69
C GLY A 249 -17.22 1.80 4.72
N LEU A 250 -18.49 1.45 5.01
CA LEU A 250 -19.27 0.51 4.22
C LEU A 250 -19.97 1.17 3.03
N ASP A 251 -20.19 2.47 3.09
CA ASP A 251 -20.78 3.22 1.98
C ASP A 251 -19.71 3.76 1.02
N GLU A 252 -18.44 3.56 1.36
CA GLU A 252 -17.27 3.99 0.57
C GLU A 252 -17.29 5.50 0.25
N ILE A 253 -17.85 6.32 1.14
CA ILE A 253 -17.96 7.77 1.01
C ILE A 253 -17.33 8.45 2.22
N ALA A 254 -16.27 9.18 2.00
CA ALA A 254 -15.56 9.87 3.08
C ALA A 254 -16.41 10.97 3.72
N GLY A 255 -16.37 11.06 5.04
CA GLY A 255 -17.10 12.05 5.83
C GLY A 255 -18.44 11.55 6.37
N THR A 256 -18.70 10.25 6.34
CA THR A 256 -19.95 9.65 6.81
C THR A 256 -19.83 9.04 8.22
N ALA A 257 -20.92 8.48 8.72
CA ALA A 257 -20.99 8.04 10.12
C ALA A 257 -20.27 6.70 10.40
N ASP A 258 -19.99 5.93 9.37
CA ASP A 258 -19.31 4.63 9.44
C ASP A 258 -17.81 4.71 9.12
N ASP A 259 -17.31 5.91 8.78
CA ASP A 259 -15.87 6.16 8.63
C ASP A 259 -15.12 5.87 9.91
N TYR A 260 -13.98 5.24 9.78
CA TYR A 260 -13.12 5.01 10.93
C TYR A 260 -11.71 5.55 10.69
N VAL A 261 -10.97 5.70 11.77
CA VAL A 261 -9.54 6.00 11.72
C VAL A 261 -8.80 4.79 12.28
N LEU A 262 -7.98 4.15 11.45
CA LEU A 262 -7.13 3.06 11.89
C LEU A 262 -6.01 3.57 12.81
N GLU A 263 -5.91 2.99 13.99
CA GLU A 263 -4.82 3.17 14.93
C GLU A 263 -4.16 1.82 15.22
N LEU A 264 -2.96 1.60 14.72
CA LEU A 264 -2.17 0.43 15.02
C LEU A 264 -1.40 0.65 16.33
N ARG A 265 -1.38 -0.34 17.24
CA ARG A 265 -0.64 -0.26 18.52
C ARG A 265 0.29 -1.44 18.69
N TYR A 266 1.52 -1.16 19.11
CA TYR A 266 2.45 -2.22 19.48
C TYR A 266 2.08 -2.77 20.87
N ALA A 267 1.74 -4.06 20.92
CA ALA A 267 1.31 -4.76 22.13
C ALA A 267 2.47 -5.36 22.95
N GLY A 268 3.69 -5.31 22.40
CA GLY A 268 4.86 -5.91 23.06
C GLY A 268 5.16 -7.33 22.57
N ILE A 269 6.03 -8.02 23.31
CA ILE A 269 6.31 -9.44 23.09
C ILE A 269 5.20 -10.24 23.76
N THR A 270 4.16 -10.56 22.99
CA THR A 270 2.95 -11.25 23.46
C THR A 270 2.20 -11.87 22.28
N THR A 271 1.47 -12.94 22.54
CA THR A 271 0.49 -13.52 21.62
C THR A 271 -0.92 -12.94 21.81
N ASN A 272 -1.14 -12.09 22.79
CA ASN A 272 -2.42 -11.41 22.99
C ASN A 272 -2.45 -10.11 22.20
N ALA A 273 -2.57 -10.25 20.89
CA ALA A 273 -2.65 -9.18 19.92
C ALA A 273 -3.50 -9.61 18.72
N ASP A 274 -4.02 -8.66 17.95
CA ASP A 274 -4.83 -8.94 16.77
C ASP A 274 -3.98 -9.52 15.63
N ILE A 275 -2.78 -8.98 15.44
CA ILE A 275 -1.77 -9.45 14.49
C ILE A 275 -0.58 -9.94 15.29
N VAL A 276 -0.14 -11.18 15.08
CA VAL A 276 0.99 -11.76 15.81
C VAL A 276 2.11 -12.15 14.85
N ILE A 277 3.32 -11.68 15.13
CA ILE A 277 4.55 -12.06 14.42
C ILE A 277 5.02 -13.40 14.96
N ASN A 278 5.24 -14.38 14.07
CA ASN A 278 5.62 -15.75 14.40
C ASN A 278 6.79 -16.22 13.53
N ASP A 279 7.48 -17.28 13.99
CA ASP A 279 8.39 -18.02 13.15
C ASP A 279 7.60 -18.85 12.12
N SER A 280 8.12 -18.91 10.89
CA SER A 280 7.62 -19.77 9.82
C SER A 280 8.46 -21.04 9.71
N THR A 281 7.83 -22.13 9.32
CA THR A 281 8.49 -23.40 8.94
C THR A 281 8.42 -23.68 7.44
N GLY A 282 7.85 -22.76 6.67
CA GLY A 282 7.70 -22.96 5.22
C GLY A 282 7.40 -21.65 4.51
N GLY A 283 8.41 -21.09 3.86
CA GLY A 283 8.31 -19.78 3.18
C GLY A 283 9.15 -18.70 3.86
N PHE A 284 9.63 -17.76 3.08
CA PHE A 284 10.51 -16.67 3.51
C PHE A 284 9.80 -15.72 4.46
N ALA A 285 8.70 -15.13 4.01
CA ALA A 285 7.77 -14.32 4.78
C ALA A 285 6.39 -14.44 4.16
N PHE A 286 5.35 -14.41 4.97
CA PHE A 286 3.97 -14.37 4.50
C PHE A 286 3.03 -13.93 5.62
N SER A 287 1.90 -13.35 5.25
CA SER A 287 0.77 -13.16 6.16
C SER A 287 -0.27 -14.28 5.97
N ARG A 288 -0.91 -14.67 7.06
CA ARG A 288 -2.05 -15.58 7.03
C ARG A 288 -3.25 -14.86 7.60
N ASN A 289 -4.27 -14.76 6.78
CA ASN A 289 -5.46 -13.99 7.10
C ASN A 289 -6.69 -14.83 6.79
N SER A 290 -7.76 -14.60 7.54
CA SER A 290 -9.11 -15.09 7.23
C SER A 290 -10.03 -13.87 7.13
N GLY A 291 -11.07 -13.98 6.34
CA GLY A 291 -12.05 -12.92 6.16
C GLY A 291 -13.43 -13.30 6.68
N GLN A 292 -14.20 -12.33 7.08
CA GLN A 292 -15.60 -12.50 7.43
C GLN A 292 -16.41 -11.34 6.85
N PHE A 293 -17.46 -11.64 6.08
CA PHE A 293 -18.36 -10.61 5.57
C PHE A 293 -18.98 -9.80 6.70
N ILE A 294 -19.06 -8.50 6.48
CA ILE A 294 -19.68 -7.55 7.43
C ILE A 294 -21.16 -7.49 7.11
N SER A 295 -22.00 -7.69 8.14
CA SER A 295 -23.47 -7.61 7.99
C SER A 295 -23.88 -6.18 7.62
N GLY A 296 -24.68 -6.04 6.56
CA GLY A 296 -25.13 -4.73 6.07
C GLY A 296 -24.21 -4.04 5.07
N GLY A 297 -23.01 -4.61 4.80
CA GLY A 297 -22.09 -4.13 3.79
C GLY A 297 -21.81 -5.22 2.75
N PRO A 298 -22.66 -5.39 1.73
CA PRO A 298 -22.32 -6.31 0.65
C PRO A 298 -21.01 -5.89 0.00
N GLY A 299 -20.09 -6.84 -0.21
CA GLY A 299 -18.76 -6.53 -0.72
C GLY A 299 -17.76 -6.04 0.34
N HIS A 300 -18.10 -6.06 1.64
CA HIS A 300 -17.17 -5.69 2.69
C HIS A 300 -16.80 -6.87 3.58
N ILE A 301 -15.49 -7.05 3.78
CA ILE A 301 -14.91 -8.14 4.58
C ILE A 301 -14.06 -7.53 5.68
N ARG A 302 -14.20 -8.01 6.89
CA ARG A 302 -13.23 -7.72 7.97
C ARG A 302 -12.26 -8.88 8.13
N MET A 303 -11.05 -8.53 8.44
CA MET A 303 -10.00 -9.49 8.75
C MET A 303 -10.27 -10.18 10.09
N ILE A 304 -9.93 -11.47 10.18
CA ILE A 304 -9.96 -12.26 11.41
C ILE A 304 -8.79 -13.25 11.42
N ASN A 305 -8.35 -13.68 12.61
CA ASN A 305 -7.32 -14.70 12.78
C ASN A 305 -6.01 -14.39 12.01
N GLN A 306 -5.44 -13.25 12.26
CA GLN A 306 -4.30 -12.73 11.52
C GLN A 306 -2.97 -13.17 12.14
N GLY A 307 -2.00 -13.42 11.30
CA GLY A 307 -0.63 -13.69 11.74
C GLY A 307 0.36 -13.42 10.60
N VAL A 308 1.53 -12.93 10.98
CA VAL A 308 2.66 -12.69 10.09
C VAL A 308 3.76 -13.67 10.43
N PHE A 309 4.34 -14.31 9.43
CA PHE A 309 5.26 -15.43 9.59
C PHE A 309 6.57 -15.15 8.84
N PHE A 310 7.69 -15.34 9.53
CA PHE A 310 9.03 -15.11 9.00
C PHE A 310 9.89 -16.37 9.20
N ASP A 311 10.66 -16.73 8.18
CA ASP A 311 11.66 -17.78 8.31
C ASP A 311 12.77 -17.35 9.29
N PRO A 312 12.91 -17.99 10.46
CA PRO A 312 13.95 -17.64 11.42
C PRO A 312 15.37 -17.96 10.94
N GLY A 313 15.50 -18.78 9.89
CA GLY A 313 16.77 -19.14 9.26
C GLY A 313 17.20 -18.20 8.13
N ALA A 314 16.33 -17.27 7.72
CA ALA A 314 16.68 -16.29 6.70
C ALA A 314 17.68 -15.25 7.23
N ASN A 315 18.46 -14.69 6.30
CA ASN A 315 19.49 -13.70 6.65
C ASN A 315 18.88 -12.31 6.82
N TRP A 316 18.24 -12.05 7.96
CA TRP A 316 17.55 -10.80 8.28
C TRP A 316 18.51 -9.71 8.74
N HIS A 317 18.30 -8.51 8.23
CA HIS A 317 18.79 -7.27 8.82
C HIS A 317 17.72 -6.69 9.76
N PHE A 318 17.98 -6.67 11.05
CA PHE A 318 17.08 -6.07 12.04
C PHE A 318 17.46 -4.62 12.30
N ASN A 319 16.56 -3.70 12.00
CA ASN A 319 16.74 -2.29 12.32
C ASN A 319 16.76 -2.08 13.85
N GLN A 320 17.81 -1.44 14.32
CA GLN A 320 17.97 -1.07 15.73
C GLN A 320 17.75 0.42 16.00
N GLN A 321 17.44 1.19 14.97
CA GLN A 321 17.18 2.62 15.06
C GLN A 321 15.68 2.88 15.13
N SER A 322 15.28 3.54 16.22
CA SER A 322 13.91 4.05 16.34
C SER A 322 13.74 5.26 15.44
N ASN A 323 12.78 5.19 14.49
CA ASN A 323 12.38 6.36 13.73
C ASN A 323 11.81 7.40 14.69
N ALA A 324 12.58 8.44 14.97
CA ALA A 324 12.10 9.56 15.77
C ALA A 324 11.11 10.38 14.95
N VAL A 325 9.84 10.03 14.99
CA VAL A 325 8.79 10.98 14.62
C VAL A 325 8.68 11.94 15.82
N PRO A 326 8.89 13.26 15.63
CA PRO A 326 8.62 14.22 16.67
C PRO A 326 7.15 14.08 17.08
N GLU A 327 6.89 13.65 18.30
CA GLU A 327 5.51 13.58 18.79
C GLU A 327 4.90 14.99 18.71
N PRO A 328 3.77 15.18 18.00
CA PRO A 328 3.13 16.49 17.93
C PRO A 328 2.81 17.10 19.30
N SER A 329 2.65 16.23 20.31
CA SER A 329 2.37 16.60 21.69
C SER A 329 3.54 17.27 22.41
N ALA A 330 4.79 16.92 22.13
CA ALA A 330 5.95 17.51 22.81
C ALA A 330 6.19 18.96 22.36
N ALA A 331 5.99 19.28 21.09
CA ALA A 331 6.09 20.64 20.57
C ALA A 331 4.94 21.54 21.06
N LEU A 332 3.71 21.01 21.15
CA LEU A 332 2.56 21.71 21.69
C LEU A 332 2.68 21.95 23.21
N LEU A 333 3.21 21.00 23.98
CA LEU A 333 3.45 21.15 25.41
C LEU A 333 4.55 22.16 25.70
N LEU A 334 5.61 22.22 24.88
CA LEU A 334 6.66 23.24 24.99
C LEU A 334 6.14 24.64 24.66
N LEU A 335 5.27 24.78 23.67
CA LEU A 335 4.62 26.05 23.31
C LEU A 335 3.61 26.50 24.35
N ALA A 336 2.82 25.58 24.90
CA ALA A 336 1.87 25.87 25.98
C ALA A 336 2.60 26.22 27.30
N GLY A 337 3.66 25.49 27.63
CA GLY A 337 4.50 25.75 28.82
C GLY A 337 5.19 27.11 28.77
N SER A 338 5.73 27.51 27.61
CA SER A 338 6.36 28.82 27.40
C SER A 338 5.35 29.98 27.46
N SER A 339 4.11 29.77 27.01
CA SER A 339 3.04 30.77 27.09
C SER A 339 2.58 31.01 28.52
N ILE A 340 2.52 29.99 29.35
CA ILE A 340 2.15 30.09 30.79
C ILE A 340 3.24 30.80 31.59
N LEU A 341 4.50 30.56 31.29
CA LEU A 341 5.63 31.26 31.92
C LEU A 341 5.70 32.75 31.53
N ALA A 342 5.34 33.08 30.29
CA ALA A 342 5.30 34.48 29.82
C ALA A 342 4.15 35.29 30.47
N VAL A 343 3.02 34.67 30.73
CA VAL A 343 1.87 35.33 31.41
C VAL A 343 2.15 35.53 32.91
N ARG A 344 2.86 34.63 33.57
CA ARG A 344 3.23 34.79 34.99
C ARG A 344 4.22 35.93 35.23
N ARG A 345 5.13 36.18 34.29
CA ARG A 345 6.11 37.30 34.42
C ARG A 345 5.48 38.68 34.27
N ARG A 346 4.31 38.84 33.65
CA ARG A 346 3.62 40.12 33.49
C ARG A 346 2.71 40.51 34.68
N ARG A 347 2.51 39.62 35.70
CA ARG A 347 1.67 39.91 36.87
C ARG A 347 2.45 40.25 38.13
N THR A 348 3.78 40.36 38.06
CA THR A 348 4.66 40.71 39.20
C THR A 348 5.53 41.93 38.93
N GLY A 349 5.06 42.81 38.02
CA GLY A 349 5.68 44.12 37.77
C GLY A 349 4.69 45.27 38.08
#